data_646c241df2e3f3a1216f955fc76403fb
#
_entry.id   646c241df2e3f3a1216f955fc76403fb
#
_cell.length_a   1.000
_cell.length_b   1.000
_cell.length_c   1.000
_cell.angle_alpha   90.00
_cell.angle_beta   90.00
_cell.angle_gamma   90.00
#
_symmetry.space_group_name_H-M   'P 1'
#
loop_
_entity.id
_entity.type
_entity.pdbx_description
1 polymer ?
#
loop_
_entity_poly.entity_id
_entity_poly.type
_entity_poly.pdbx_seq_one_letter_code
_entity_poly.pdbx_strand_id
1 'polypeptide(L)'
;MSILVADEAWLATALLHREHPDAEDFSLDDIRDRARREFHDNRPGVWQHIVSHCVASNRPNPAQYRMLHGSARGRRRLYRPGDPVHPERKGKIYPDKSAIPERYRNLVDWYLSDYSKASPDAGSSSAAVWLEFVGLIPAYDLRKMSQAIRDCERVDPNEW
;
A
#
# COMPACT_ATOMS: atom_id res chain seq x y z
N MET A 1 18.98 20.05 10.66
CA MET A 1 19.05 18.59 10.47
C MET A 1 18.34 18.29 9.14
N SER A 2 19.04 17.72 8.19
CA SER A 2 18.43 17.41 6.87
C SER A 2 17.73 16.06 6.97
N ILE A 3 16.42 16.05 6.71
CA ILE A 3 15.62 14.82 6.66
C ILE A 3 16.03 14.04 5.41
N LEU A 4 16.10 12.71 5.49
CA LEU A 4 16.34 11.87 4.32
C LEU A 4 15.13 11.92 3.39
N VAL A 5 15.36 11.91 2.08
CA VAL A 5 14.30 11.99 1.06
C VAL A 5 13.27 10.84 1.20
N ALA A 6 13.73 9.65 1.59
CA ALA A 6 12.83 8.54 1.88
C ALA A 6 11.91 8.84 3.07
N ASP A 7 12.44 9.49 4.10
CA ASP A 7 11.68 9.87 5.29
C ASP A 7 10.68 10.99 4.99
N GLU A 8 11.02 11.93 4.10
CA GLU A 8 10.07 12.95 3.60
C GLU A 8 8.88 12.30 2.89
N ALA A 9 9.11 11.31 2.04
CA ALA A 9 8.04 10.58 1.36
C ALA A 9 7.12 9.85 2.35
N TRP A 10 7.69 9.21 3.38
CA TRP A 10 6.93 8.55 4.45
C TRP A 10 6.14 9.56 5.29
N LEU A 11 6.78 10.64 5.73
CA LEU A 11 6.16 11.68 6.55
C LEU A 11 4.99 12.36 5.82
N ALA A 12 5.16 12.69 4.54
CA ALA A 12 4.08 13.27 3.73
C ALA A 12 2.87 12.33 3.65
N THR A 13 3.10 11.03 3.46
CA THR A 13 2.03 10.03 3.42
C THR A 13 1.36 9.87 4.79
N ALA A 14 2.15 9.86 5.87
CA ALA A 14 1.63 9.79 7.23
C ALA A 14 0.76 11.00 7.60
N LEU A 15 1.19 12.19 7.19
CA LEU A 15 0.41 13.43 7.39
C LEU A 15 -0.93 13.37 6.64
N LEU A 16 -0.94 12.89 5.39
CA LEU A 16 -2.18 12.70 4.64
C LEU A 16 -3.15 11.74 5.34
N HIS A 17 -2.65 10.61 5.86
CA HIS A 17 -3.50 9.69 6.62
C HIS A 17 -4.05 10.32 7.92
N ARG A 18 -3.29 11.22 8.55
CA ARG A 18 -3.77 11.95 9.73
C ARG A 18 -4.79 13.04 9.40
N GLU A 19 -4.61 13.69 8.26
CA GLU A 19 -5.53 14.73 7.75
C GLU A 19 -6.82 14.11 7.18
N HIS A 20 -6.73 12.89 6.63
CA HIS A 20 -7.83 12.16 5.99
C HIS A 20 -7.92 10.72 6.54
N PRO A 21 -8.40 10.54 7.77
CA PRO A 21 -8.39 9.22 8.43
C PRO A 21 -9.26 8.17 7.73
N ASP A 22 -10.27 8.59 6.97
CA ASP A 22 -11.15 7.70 6.21
C ASP A 22 -10.58 7.30 4.84
N ALA A 23 -9.49 7.94 4.40
CA ALA A 23 -8.86 7.62 3.13
C ALA A 23 -7.94 6.40 3.28
N GLU A 24 -8.16 5.39 2.45
CA GLU A 24 -7.33 4.19 2.46
C GLU A 24 -5.95 4.42 1.84
N ASP A 25 -5.90 5.21 0.77
CA ASP A 25 -4.68 5.51 0.01
C ASP A 25 -4.77 6.89 -0.67
N PHE A 26 -3.66 7.33 -1.25
CA PHE A 26 -3.51 8.62 -1.91
C PHE A 26 -2.86 8.47 -3.27
N SER A 27 -3.14 9.42 -4.18
CA SER A 27 -2.44 9.49 -5.47
C SER A 27 -0.97 9.88 -5.27
N LEU A 28 -0.13 9.54 -6.25
CA LEU A 28 1.29 9.94 -6.24
C LEU A 28 1.44 11.46 -6.18
N ASP A 29 0.53 12.18 -6.86
CA ASP A 29 0.54 13.64 -6.88
C ASP A 29 0.14 14.25 -5.53
N ASP A 30 -0.87 13.68 -4.85
CA ASP A 30 -1.26 14.14 -3.51
C ASP A 30 -0.08 14.04 -2.52
N ILE A 31 0.63 12.92 -2.55
CA ILE A 31 1.78 12.70 -1.66
C ILE A 31 2.92 13.66 -2.02
N ARG A 32 3.21 13.84 -3.32
CA ARG A 32 4.23 14.79 -3.78
C ARG A 32 3.90 16.22 -3.35
N ASP A 33 2.67 16.64 -3.56
CA ASP A 33 2.24 18.01 -3.27
C ASP A 33 2.17 18.25 -1.76
N ARG A 34 1.82 17.21 -0.98
CA ARG A 34 1.91 17.27 0.49
C ARG A 34 3.35 17.42 0.97
N ALA A 35 4.28 16.67 0.39
CA ALA A 35 5.71 16.78 0.69
C ALA A 35 6.24 18.19 0.37
N ARG A 36 5.87 18.75 -0.80
CA ARG A 36 6.26 20.11 -1.19
C ARG A 36 5.77 21.17 -0.22
N ARG A 37 4.53 21.06 0.22
CA ARG A 37 3.96 22.00 1.20
C ARG A 37 4.65 21.93 2.56
N GLU A 38 5.04 20.73 2.98
CA GLU A 38 5.63 20.52 4.31
C GLU A 38 7.11 20.88 4.37
N PHE A 39 7.88 20.46 3.38
CA PHE A 39 9.34 20.54 3.44
C PHE A 39 9.94 21.70 2.66
N HIS A 40 9.11 22.47 1.92
CA HIS A 40 9.47 23.67 1.17
C HIS A 40 10.62 23.50 0.16
N ASP A 41 11.24 22.34 0.10
CA ASP A 41 12.30 21.99 -0.82
C ASP A 41 11.75 21.11 -1.95
N ASN A 42 11.87 21.59 -3.17
CA ASN A 42 11.51 20.81 -4.35
C ASN A 42 12.61 19.77 -4.63
N ARG A 43 12.76 18.77 -3.76
CA ARG A 43 13.75 17.70 -3.95
C ARG A 43 13.26 16.72 -5.01
N PRO A 44 13.91 16.65 -6.18
CA PRO A 44 13.47 15.75 -7.26
C PRO A 44 13.47 14.27 -6.83
N GLY A 45 14.29 13.90 -5.85
CA GLY A 45 14.35 12.55 -5.31
C GLY A 45 13.08 12.05 -4.61
N VAL A 46 12.25 12.94 -4.05
CA VAL A 46 10.99 12.56 -3.36
C VAL A 46 10.08 11.78 -4.32
N TRP A 47 9.94 12.23 -5.55
CA TRP A 47 9.13 11.54 -6.56
C TRP A 47 9.58 10.09 -6.78
N GLN A 48 10.88 9.86 -6.93
CA GLN A 48 11.42 8.50 -7.13
C GLN A 48 11.15 7.60 -5.92
N HIS A 49 11.20 8.14 -4.71
CA HIS A 49 10.88 7.39 -3.51
C HIS A 49 9.40 7.00 -3.43
N ILE A 50 8.49 7.89 -3.80
CA ILE A 50 7.04 7.63 -3.83
C ILE A 50 6.70 6.60 -4.93
N VAL A 51 7.31 6.73 -6.10
CA VAL A 51 7.00 5.87 -7.25
C VAL A 51 7.56 4.45 -7.06
N SER A 52 8.80 4.33 -6.56
CA SER A 52 9.56 3.10 -6.65
C SER A 52 10.37 2.75 -5.40
N HIS A 53 11.23 3.66 -4.91
CA HIS A 53 12.27 3.32 -3.96
C HIS A 53 11.75 2.90 -2.58
N CYS A 54 10.60 3.43 -2.15
CA CYS A 54 9.97 3.10 -0.88
C CYS A 54 8.86 2.05 -0.99
N VAL A 55 8.49 1.61 -2.19
CA VAL A 55 7.37 0.67 -2.41
C VAL A 55 7.82 -0.76 -2.12
N ALA A 56 7.23 -1.37 -1.10
CA ALA A 56 7.67 -2.65 -0.55
C ALA A 56 7.61 -3.82 -1.54
N SER A 57 6.61 -3.86 -2.42
CA SER A 57 6.41 -4.92 -3.41
C SER A 57 7.28 -4.79 -4.66
N ASN A 58 7.87 -3.62 -4.90
CA ASN A 58 8.70 -3.40 -6.09
C ASN A 58 10.08 -4.04 -5.91
N ARG A 59 10.65 -4.50 -7.05
CA ARG A 59 12.06 -4.92 -7.06
C ARG A 59 12.94 -3.80 -6.51
N PRO A 60 13.88 -4.10 -5.58
CA PRO A 60 14.73 -3.08 -5.00
C PRO A 60 15.67 -2.48 -6.03
N ASN A 61 15.78 -1.17 -6.00
CA ASN A 61 16.94 -0.39 -6.44
C ASN A 61 17.98 -0.41 -5.31
N PRO A 62 19.07 0.40 -5.35
CA PRO A 62 19.97 0.52 -4.22
C PRO A 62 19.26 0.73 -2.87
N ALA A 63 18.12 1.45 -2.89
CA ALA A 63 17.25 1.58 -1.72
C ALA A 63 16.37 0.33 -1.52
N GLN A 64 16.44 -0.27 -0.35
CA GLN A 64 15.68 -1.47 0.02
C GLN A 64 14.50 -1.16 0.96
N TYR A 65 14.01 0.07 0.97
CA TYR A 65 12.98 0.53 1.91
C TYR A 65 11.63 -0.17 1.69
N ARG A 66 10.90 -0.40 2.79
CA ARG A 66 9.56 -1.01 2.81
C ARG A 66 8.54 -0.06 3.45
N MET A 67 8.56 1.20 3.05
CA MET A 67 7.84 2.29 3.73
C MET A 67 6.44 2.51 3.18
N LEU A 68 6.22 2.19 1.91
CA LEU A 68 4.96 2.40 1.21
C LEU A 68 4.44 1.09 0.60
N HIS A 69 3.13 0.98 0.50
CA HIS A 69 2.44 -0.08 -0.22
C HIS A 69 1.75 0.52 -1.46
N GLY A 70 1.89 -0.16 -2.59
CA GLY A 70 1.13 0.15 -3.81
C GLY A 70 -0.22 -0.55 -3.78
N SER A 71 -1.27 0.17 -3.39
CA SER A 71 -2.63 -0.36 -3.29
C SER A 71 -3.29 -0.55 -4.66
N ALA A 72 -3.00 0.39 -5.59
CA ALA A 72 -3.45 0.34 -6.98
C ALA A 72 -2.45 1.10 -7.87
N ARG A 73 -2.68 1.08 -9.19
CA ARG A 73 -1.87 1.84 -10.13
C ARG A 73 -1.93 3.34 -9.81
N GLY A 74 -0.78 3.93 -9.55
CA GLY A 74 -0.67 5.35 -9.22
C GLY A 74 -1.17 5.73 -7.81
N ARG A 75 -1.41 4.76 -6.94
CA ARG A 75 -1.87 4.99 -5.58
C ARG A 75 -0.95 4.35 -4.55
N ARG A 76 -0.78 5.01 -3.41
CA ARG A 76 0.09 4.57 -2.31
C ARG A 76 -0.55 4.85 -0.96
N ARG A 77 -0.22 3.99 -0.01
CA ARG A 77 -0.44 4.18 1.42
C ARG A 77 0.80 3.78 2.21
N LEU A 78 0.82 4.05 3.50
CA LEU A 78 1.87 3.51 4.35
C LEU A 78 1.82 1.97 4.35
N TYR A 79 2.99 1.36 4.39
CA TYR A 79 3.13 -0.09 4.53
C TYR A 79 2.54 -0.57 5.85
N ARG A 80 1.89 -1.73 5.85
CA ARG A 80 1.42 -2.44 7.04
C ARG A 80 2.06 -3.83 7.09
N PRO A 81 2.34 -4.37 8.28
CA PRO A 81 2.74 -5.78 8.43
C PRO A 81 1.71 -6.70 7.75
N GLY A 82 2.19 -7.58 6.87
CA GLY A 82 1.31 -8.44 6.06
C GLY A 82 1.13 -8.00 4.61
N ASP A 83 1.46 -6.75 4.28
CA ASP A 83 1.48 -6.31 2.89
C ASP A 83 2.56 -7.07 2.08
N PRO A 84 2.35 -7.27 0.77
CA PRO A 84 3.33 -7.91 -0.09
C PRO A 84 4.68 -7.17 -0.09
N VAL A 85 5.75 -7.90 0.09
CA VAL A 85 7.13 -7.41 0.11
C VAL A 85 7.98 -8.19 -0.87
N HIS A 86 8.78 -7.51 -1.69
CA HIS A 86 9.77 -8.18 -2.52
C HIS A 86 10.84 -8.86 -1.63
N PRO A 87 11.22 -10.13 -1.89
CA PRO A 87 12.11 -10.90 -1.00
C PRO A 87 13.45 -10.24 -0.70
N GLU A 88 13.98 -9.46 -1.63
CA GLU A 88 15.25 -8.76 -1.48
C GLU A 88 15.14 -7.43 -0.69
N ARG A 89 13.94 -6.97 -0.35
CA ARG A 89 13.76 -5.75 0.44
C ARG A 89 13.87 -6.04 1.92
N LYS A 90 14.91 -5.49 2.55
CA LYS A 90 15.21 -5.65 3.99
C LYS A 90 15.34 -4.31 4.71
N GLY A 91 15.11 -3.19 4.03
CA GLY A 91 15.26 -1.84 4.57
C GLY A 91 14.17 -1.45 5.57
N LYS A 92 14.30 -0.25 6.11
CA LYS A 92 13.39 0.27 7.12
C LYS A 92 11.95 0.42 6.62
N ILE A 93 11.00 0.34 7.54
CA ILE A 93 9.56 0.46 7.31
C ILE A 93 9.07 1.88 7.61
N TYR A 94 9.68 2.54 8.59
CA TYR A 94 9.38 3.89 9.04
C TYR A 94 10.67 4.63 9.38
N PRO A 95 10.65 5.97 9.48
CA PRO A 95 11.81 6.76 9.86
C PRO A 95 12.31 6.44 11.28
N ASP A 96 13.61 6.55 11.48
CA ASP A 96 14.15 6.57 12.84
C ASP A 96 13.76 7.90 13.52
N LYS A 97 13.19 7.82 14.72
CA LYS A 97 12.80 9.00 15.50
C LYS A 97 13.95 9.97 15.77
N SER A 98 15.17 9.46 15.87
CA SER A 98 16.36 10.29 16.07
C SER A 98 16.78 11.04 14.81
N ALA A 99 16.40 10.53 13.62
CA ALA A 99 16.76 11.10 12.33
C ALA A 99 15.74 12.12 11.79
N ILE A 100 14.64 12.33 12.49
CA ILE A 100 13.57 13.27 12.10
C ILE A 100 13.37 14.34 13.19
N PRO A 101 12.92 15.56 12.79
CA PRO A 101 12.57 16.60 13.75
C PRO A 101 11.54 16.14 14.78
N GLU A 102 11.62 16.69 15.98
CA GLU A 102 10.76 16.31 17.12
C GLU A 102 9.26 16.41 16.78
N ARG A 103 8.87 17.43 16.04
CA ARG A 103 7.47 17.67 15.63
C ARG A 103 6.83 16.51 14.85
N TYR A 104 7.63 15.62 14.26
CA TYR A 104 7.13 14.46 13.50
C TYR A 104 7.22 13.13 14.24
N ARG A 105 7.85 13.08 15.42
CA ARG A 105 8.04 11.82 16.15
C ARG A 105 6.73 11.17 16.56
N ASN A 106 5.71 11.97 16.83
CA ASN A 106 4.36 11.50 17.12
C ASN A 106 3.71 10.73 15.96
N LEU A 107 4.12 10.99 14.71
CA LEU A 107 3.64 10.22 13.55
C LEU A 107 4.16 8.79 13.57
N VAL A 108 5.41 8.59 14.01
CA VAL A 108 5.98 7.25 14.18
C VAL A 108 5.28 6.51 15.33
N ASP A 109 4.98 7.21 16.44
CA ASP A 109 4.24 6.62 17.56
C ASP A 109 2.83 6.19 17.13
N TRP A 110 2.12 7.06 16.44
CA TRP A 110 0.81 6.75 15.87
C TRP A 110 0.86 5.59 14.89
N TYR A 111 1.87 5.54 14.01
CA TYR A 111 2.03 4.44 13.09
C TYR A 111 2.18 3.10 13.83
N LEU A 112 2.99 3.06 14.87
CA LEU A 112 3.26 1.85 15.65
C LEU A 112 2.09 1.45 16.56
N SER A 113 1.36 2.42 17.13
CA SER A 113 0.26 2.15 18.07
C SER A 113 -1.04 1.77 17.35
N ASP A 114 -1.34 2.44 16.24
CA ASP A 114 -2.65 2.41 15.61
C ASP A 114 -2.60 1.90 14.17
N TYR A 115 -1.90 2.62 13.29
CA TYR A 115 -1.96 2.38 11.85
C TYR A 115 -1.46 1.00 11.42
N SER A 116 -0.31 0.58 11.95
CA SER A 116 0.31 -0.72 11.58
C SER A 116 -0.45 -1.93 12.09
N LYS A 117 -1.31 -1.75 13.09
CA LYS A 117 -2.14 -2.80 13.69
C LYS A 117 -3.51 -2.90 13.04
N ALA A 118 -3.95 -1.86 12.34
CA ALA A 118 -5.17 -1.92 11.56
C ALA A 118 -4.99 -2.96 10.46
N SER A 119 -5.70 -4.07 10.57
CA SER A 119 -5.68 -5.12 9.56
C SER A 119 -6.13 -4.54 8.21
N PRO A 120 -5.50 -4.92 7.08
CA PRO A 120 -5.99 -4.52 5.76
C PRO A 120 -7.46 -4.94 5.52
N ASP A 121 -7.96 -5.91 6.28
CA ASP A 121 -9.34 -6.38 6.21
C ASP A 121 -10.33 -5.64 7.14
N ALA A 122 -9.88 -4.73 8.00
CA ALA A 122 -10.79 -4.03 8.93
C ALA A 122 -11.69 -2.98 8.24
N GLY A 123 -11.44 -2.65 6.97
CA GLY A 123 -12.30 -1.78 6.15
C GLY A 123 -13.08 -2.50 5.06
N SER A 124 -12.79 -3.77 4.83
CA SER A 124 -13.50 -4.60 3.89
C SER A 124 -14.40 -5.58 4.66
N SER A 125 -15.62 -5.19 4.84
CA SER A 125 -16.77 -6.04 5.13
C SER A 125 -17.02 -7.06 4.00
N SER A 126 -15.97 -7.41 3.25
CA SER A 126 -16.04 -8.21 2.05
C SER A 126 -16.38 -9.66 2.32
N ALA A 127 -15.89 -10.24 3.43
CA ALA A 127 -16.20 -11.63 3.75
C ALA A 127 -17.67 -11.81 4.15
N ALA A 128 -18.25 -10.85 4.89
CA ALA A 128 -19.68 -10.88 5.23
C ALA A 128 -20.56 -10.61 4.00
N VAL A 129 -20.13 -9.68 3.13
CA VAL A 129 -20.81 -9.40 1.84
C VAL A 129 -20.70 -10.58 0.89
N TRP A 130 -19.55 -11.27 0.84
CA TRP A 130 -19.40 -12.48 0.03
C TRP A 130 -20.27 -13.65 0.54
N LEU A 131 -20.41 -13.81 1.85
CA LEU A 131 -21.29 -14.83 2.44
C LEU A 131 -22.76 -14.52 2.18
N GLU A 132 -23.16 -13.26 2.16
CA GLU A 132 -24.50 -12.83 1.80
C GLU A 132 -24.75 -13.00 0.30
N PHE A 133 -23.74 -12.76 -0.55
CA PHE A 133 -23.81 -12.98 -1.99
C PHE A 133 -23.84 -14.47 -2.39
N VAL A 134 -23.11 -15.33 -1.68
CA VAL A 134 -23.12 -16.79 -1.90
C VAL A 134 -24.50 -17.39 -1.60
N GLY A 135 -25.27 -16.78 -0.69
CA GLY A 135 -26.67 -17.17 -0.43
C GLY A 135 -27.66 -16.74 -1.51
N LEU A 136 -27.30 -15.80 -2.38
CA LEU A 136 -28.19 -15.28 -3.44
C LEU A 136 -28.01 -15.96 -4.79
N ILE A 137 -26.97 -16.78 -4.98
CA ILE A 137 -26.76 -17.54 -6.23
C ILE A 137 -27.53 -18.87 -6.10
N PRO A 138 -28.58 -19.09 -6.89
CA PRO A 138 -29.29 -20.38 -6.86
C PRO A 138 -28.34 -21.54 -7.17
N ALA A 139 -28.48 -22.64 -6.47
CA ALA A 139 -27.63 -23.85 -6.66
C ALA A 139 -27.60 -24.34 -8.13
N TYR A 140 -28.58 -23.95 -8.92
CA TYR A 140 -28.68 -24.21 -10.36
C TYR A 140 -27.59 -23.44 -11.15
N ASP A 141 -27.34 -22.18 -10.81
CA ASP A 141 -26.34 -21.36 -11.51
C ASP A 141 -24.92 -21.76 -11.15
N LEU A 142 -24.67 -22.19 -9.93
CA LEU A 142 -23.39 -22.77 -9.52
C LEU A 142 -23.05 -24.05 -10.30
N ARG A 143 -24.05 -24.88 -10.62
CA ARG A 143 -23.85 -26.08 -11.45
C ARG A 143 -23.52 -25.72 -12.91
N LYS A 144 -24.17 -24.70 -13.47
CA LYS A 144 -23.85 -24.21 -14.81
C LYS A 144 -22.45 -23.63 -14.93
N MET A 145 -22.01 -22.85 -13.94
CA MET A 145 -20.65 -22.33 -13.89
C MET A 145 -19.61 -23.46 -13.77
N SER A 146 -19.87 -24.46 -12.92
CA SER A 146 -18.98 -25.61 -12.79
C SER A 146 -18.95 -26.50 -14.05
N GLN A 147 -20.02 -26.54 -14.81
CA GLN A 147 -20.08 -27.23 -16.10
C GLN A 147 -19.27 -26.46 -17.16
N ALA A 148 -19.46 -25.15 -17.26
CA ALA A 148 -18.72 -24.30 -18.20
C ALA A 148 -17.19 -24.34 -17.96
N ILE A 149 -16.75 -24.39 -16.69
CA ILE A 149 -15.33 -24.55 -16.35
C ILE A 149 -14.80 -25.89 -16.83
N ARG A 150 -15.54 -26.99 -16.62
CA ARG A 150 -15.13 -28.34 -17.09
C ARG A 150 -15.12 -28.46 -18.61
N ASP A 151 -15.98 -27.75 -19.30
CA ASP A 151 -16.00 -27.73 -20.78
C ASP A 151 -14.82 -26.90 -21.35
N CYS A 152 -14.34 -25.88 -20.63
CA CYS A 152 -13.13 -25.14 -20.96
C CYS A 152 -11.82 -25.95 -20.70
N GLU A 153 -11.82 -26.93 -19.82
CA GLU A 153 -10.67 -27.81 -19.58
C GLU A 153 -10.49 -28.90 -20.66
N ARG A 154 -11.46 -29.08 -21.54
CA ARG A 154 -11.37 -29.97 -22.71
C ARG A 154 -10.94 -29.22 -23.97
N VAL A 155 -9.78 -28.59 -23.93
CA VAL A 155 -9.13 -28.10 -25.15
C VAL A 155 -8.31 -29.27 -25.72
N ASP A 156 -8.68 -29.72 -26.91
CA ASP A 156 -7.95 -30.76 -27.63
C ASP A 156 -6.55 -30.24 -28.01
N PRO A 157 -5.45 -30.87 -27.55
CA PRO A 157 -4.09 -30.38 -27.80
C PRO A 157 -3.66 -30.47 -29.26
N ASN A 158 -4.52 -30.95 -30.17
CA ASN A 158 -4.21 -31.14 -31.60
C ASN A 158 -4.90 -30.11 -32.54
N GLU A 159 -5.47 -29.04 -32.03
CA GLU A 159 -6.16 -28.01 -32.83
C GLU A 159 -5.29 -26.77 -33.16
N TRP A 160 -3.93 -26.92 -33.17
CA TRP A 160 -3.00 -25.88 -33.62
C TRP A 160 -1.98 -26.45 -34.61
#